data_7fefc41f51b843f083b0320ad2ba41ca
#
_entry.id   7fefc41f51b843f083b0320ad2ba41ca
#
_cell.length_a   1.000
_cell.length_b   1.000
_cell.length_c   1.000
_cell.angle_alpha   90.00
_cell.angle_beta   90.00
_cell.angle_gamma   90.00
#
_symmetry.space_group_name_H-M   'P 1'
#
loop_
_entity.id
_entity.type
_entity.pdbx_description
1 polymer ?
#
loop_
_entity_poly.entity_id
_entity_poly.type
_entity_poly.pdbx_seq_one_letter_code
_entity_poly.pdbx_strand_id
1 'polypeptide(L)'
;MFLCFRVIDKNVRIGKLENGLTYYIRHNSKPENRVEFYIAQKVGSIQEEPAQRGLAHFLEHMCFNGTKNFPGDENGLGIIKWCETKGIKFGANLNAYTSVDETVYNISGIPTENENVIDSCLLILHDWSSAVLLKDEEIDKERGVIHEEWRQRNSGVMRVYTNALPTLFPDSKYSDCMPIGSIDVIDNFPYQAIRDYYHKWYRPDLQGIVIVGDIDVDAMEAKIKKVFSDIPAPVNPAERVYYPVSDNKEPLIYIGTDKEIQNATIYIQFKRDATPKEAKENLSYLIQNYVLIMANSMLNARLGELRQVANPPFLSAGVGYGGYLVSNTKSAYQASISSKPEGIALAMQTVLQELERVRRHGFTATEYERARANYLQRLESAYNERANAKHGAYVDAYVRHFLDNEPISGIEFEHQAMSQIAAQIPVEVINKTFQQSNLIKEDNQAVFIAAPEKEGVTYPTKDEIIAMLKGMKELKVDPYVDKVSNEPLMKEIPQGGTIVAEKHNAIY
;
A
#
# COMPACT_ATOMS: atom_id res chain seq x y z
N MET A 1 29.28 0.46 15.01
CA MET A 1 29.49 1.45 13.94
C MET A 1 28.81 0.91 12.69
N PHE A 2 27.48 0.99 12.61
CA PHE A 2 26.75 0.55 11.42
C PHE A 2 26.86 1.67 10.39
N LEU A 3 27.59 1.40 9.32
CA LEU A 3 27.78 2.30 8.21
C LEU A 3 26.43 2.61 7.57
N CYS A 4 26.07 3.90 7.48
CA CYS A 4 24.97 4.39 6.66
C CYS A 4 25.33 4.15 5.18
N PHE A 5 25.10 2.95 4.69
CA PHE A 5 25.16 2.67 3.26
C PHE A 5 23.74 2.81 2.72
N ARG A 6 23.53 3.79 1.87
CA ARG A 6 22.36 3.87 1.02
C ARG A 6 22.45 2.69 0.04
N VAL A 7 21.57 1.71 0.21
CA VAL A 7 21.57 0.53 -0.64
C VAL A 7 20.52 0.72 -1.73
N ILE A 8 21.00 1.08 -2.92
CA ILE A 8 20.17 1.22 -4.13
C ILE A 8 20.54 0.09 -5.09
N ASP A 9 19.53 -0.50 -5.73
CA ASP A 9 19.72 -1.47 -6.81
C ASP A 9 20.58 -0.85 -7.92
N LYS A 10 21.73 -1.47 -8.21
CA LYS A 10 22.68 -1.01 -9.24
C LYS A 10 22.08 -1.05 -10.66
N ASN A 11 20.99 -1.76 -10.86
CA ASN A 11 20.36 -1.93 -12.17
C ASN A 11 19.29 -0.87 -12.48
N VAL A 12 18.96 0.02 -11.52
CA VAL A 12 18.06 1.15 -11.77
C VAL A 12 18.87 2.42 -12.03
N ARG A 13 18.53 3.13 -13.09
CA ARG A 13 18.99 4.50 -13.37
C ARG A 13 18.02 5.47 -12.73
N ILE A 14 18.46 6.24 -11.75
CA ILE A 14 17.69 7.30 -11.13
C ILE A 14 18.28 8.64 -11.52
N GLY A 15 17.44 9.57 -11.96
CA GLY A 15 17.86 10.91 -12.29
C GLY A 15 16.80 11.94 -11.93
N LYS A 16 17.21 13.21 -12.01
CA LYS A 16 16.34 14.35 -11.79
C LYS A 16 16.61 15.41 -12.85
N LEU A 17 15.54 15.90 -13.51
CA LEU A 17 15.64 16.98 -14.48
C LEU A 17 15.81 18.34 -13.77
N GLU A 18 16.25 19.34 -14.49
CA GLU A 18 16.42 20.70 -13.97
C GLU A 18 15.13 21.32 -13.43
N ASN A 19 13.97 20.95 -14.03
CA ASN A 19 12.65 21.37 -13.56
C ASN A 19 12.16 20.65 -12.29
N GLY A 20 12.93 19.66 -11.79
CA GLY A 20 12.61 18.94 -10.56
C GLY A 20 11.99 17.57 -10.75
N LEU A 21 11.59 17.18 -11.96
CA LEU A 21 11.00 15.88 -12.26
C LEU A 21 12.03 14.76 -12.02
N THR A 22 11.61 13.74 -11.27
CA THR A 22 12.44 12.56 -10.99
C THR A 22 12.11 11.44 -11.96
N TYR A 23 13.09 10.62 -12.36
CA TYR A 23 12.83 9.45 -13.19
C TYR A 23 13.60 8.23 -12.71
N TYR A 24 13.00 7.07 -12.95
CA TYR A 24 13.55 5.74 -12.71
C TYR A 24 13.47 4.95 -14.01
N ILE A 25 14.59 4.39 -14.45
CA ILE A 25 14.65 3.58 -15.66
C ILE A 25 15.35 2.27 -15.33
N ARG A 26 14.75 1.16 -15.71
CA ARG A 26 15.35 -0.16 -15.55
C ARG A 26 15.16 -1.01 -16.79
N HIS A 27 16.24 -1.59 -17.28
CA HIS A 27 16.13 -2.72 -18.19
C HIS A 27 15.69 -3.97 -17.43
N ASN A 28 14.67 -4.66 -17.92
CA ASN A 28 14.24 -5.96 -17.46
C ASN A 28 13.68 -6.75 -18.65
N SER A 29 14.06 -8.02 -18.81
CA SER A 29 13.72 -8.82 -19.99
C SER A 29 12.42 -9.62 -19.87
N LYS A 30 11.66 -9.50 -18.77
CA LYS A 30 10.44 -10.28 -18.56
C LYS A 30 9.22 -9.41 -18.20
N PRO A 31 8.15 -9.50 -19.02
CA PRO A 31 8.05 -10.21 -20.30
C PRO A 31 8.90 -9.56 -21.41
N GLU A 32 9.42 -10.38 -22.34
CA GLU A 32 10.22 -9.91 -23.49
C GLU A 32 9.42 -8.96 -24.36
N ASN A 33 10.11 -8.00 -25.00
CA ASN A 33 9.53 -7.03 -25.92
C ASN A 33 8.35 -6.24 -25.31
N ARG A 34 8.39 -5.94 -24.01
CA ARG A 34 7.37 -5.15 -23.30
C ARG A 34 8.02 -4.11 -22.41
N VAL A 35 7.27 -3.02 -22.18
CA VAL A 35 7.68 -1.92 -21.29
C VAL A 35 6.46 -1.38 -20.54
N GLU A 36 6.71 -0.92 -19.31
CA GLU A 36 5.77 -0.26 -18.41
C GLU A 36 6.10 1.23 -18.32
N PHE A 37 5.09 2.08 -18.42
CA PHE A 37 5.19 3.54 -18.27
C PHE A 37 4.31 3.99 -17.12
N TYR A 38 4.91 4.62 -16.11
CA TYR A 38 4.20 5.13 -14.95
C TYR A 38 4.60 6.59 -14.69
N ILE A 39 3.63 7.39 -14.24
CA ILE A 39 3.89 8.67 -13.61
C ILE A 39 3.18 8.74 -12.27
N ALA A 40 3.95 8.95 -11.21
CA ALA A 40 3.47 9.09 -9.85
C ALA A 40 3.51 10.55 -9.41
N GLN A 41 2.43 10.98 -8.77
CA GLN A 41 2.27 12.32 -8.21
C GLN A 41 2.29 12.22 -6.68
N LYS A 42 3.11 13.03 -6.01
CA LYS A 42 3.04 13.23 -4.54
C LYS A 42 1.86 14.14 -4.17
N VAL A 43 0.72 13.90 -4.80
CA VAL A 43 -0.49 14.73 -4.76
C VAL A 43 -1.70 13.82 -4.72
N GLY A 44 -2.62 14.07 -3.79
CA GLY A 44 -3.87 13.35 -3.65
C GLY A 44 -4.93 14.22 -2.98
N SER A 45 -5.98 13.61 -2.45
CA SER A 45 -7.11 14.35 -1.88
C SER A 45 -6.76 15.19 -0.64
N ILE A 46 -5.65 14.90 0.04
CA ILE A 46 -5.22 15.70 1.21
C ILE A 46 -4.80 17.12 0.84
N GLN A 47 -4.48 17.40 -0.44
CA GLN A 47 -4.15 18.75 -0.92
C GLN A 47 -5.40 19.59 -1.23
N GLU A 48 -6.58 18.99 -1.28
CA GLU A 48 -7.83 19.69 -1.58
C GLU A 48 -8.18 20.72 -0.51
N GLU A 49 -8.71 21.84 -0.93
CA GLU A 49 -9.39 22.81 -0.05
C GLU A 49 -10.86 22.36 0.18
N PRO A 50 -11.58 22.87 1.20
CA PRO A 50 -12.94 22.42 1.44
C PRO A 50 -13.89 22.51 0.23
N ALA A 51 -13.73 23.55 -0.61
CA ALA A 51 -14.49 23.71 -1.84
C ALA A 51 -14.01 22.83 -3.02
N GLN A 52 -12.96 22.02 -2.81
CA GLN A 52 -12.33 21.14 -3.80
C GLN A 52 -12.48 19.66 -3.46
N ARG A 53 -13.31 19.30 -2.46
CA ARG A 53 -13.44 17.94 -1.98
C ARG A 53 -13.91 16.96 -3.06
N GLY A 54 -12.98 16.09 -3.50
CA GLY A 54 -13.16 15.11 -4.57
C GLY A 54 -12.50 15.51 -5.90
N LEU A 55 -11.90 16.70 -5.99
CA LEU A 55 -11.30 17.17 -7.24
C LEU A 55 -9.98 16.47 -7.59
N ALA A 56 -9.27 15.90 -6.62
CA ALA A 56 -8.09 15.07 -6.91
C ALA A 56 -8.47 13.83 -7.75
N HIS A 57 -9.52 13.13 -7.34
CA HIS A 57 -10.06 11.98 -8.05
C HIS A 57 -10.76 12.40 -9.36
N PHE A 58 -11.50 13.48 -9.34
CA PHE A 58 -12.10 14.03 -10.55
C PHE A 58 -11.04 14.39 -11.61
N LEU A 59 -9.92 14.98 -11.19
CA LEU A 59 -8.81 15.30 -12.08
C LEU A 59 -8.16 14.04 -12.65
N GLU A 60 -8.09 12.95 -11.88
CA GLU A 60 -7.65 11.65 -12.39
C GLU A 60 -8.45 11.26 -13.63
N HIS A 61 -9.79 11.31 -13.56
CA HIS A 61 -10.68 11.04 -14.70
C HIS A 61 -10.45 12.00 -15.85
N MET A 62 -10.33 13.30 -15.56
CA MET A 62 -10.10 14.32 -16.58
C MET A 62 -8.79 14.15 -17.35
N CYS A 63 -7.79 13.48 -16.77
CA CYS A 63 -6.56 13.13 -17.48
C CYS A 63 -6.79 12.18 -18.67
N PHE A 64 -7.94 11.52 -18.75
CA PHE A 64 -8.32 10.68 -19.89
C PHE A 64 -9.27 11.39 -20.87
N ASN A 65 -9.83 12.55 -20.49
CA ASN A 65 -10.90 13.26 -21.21
C ASN A 65 -10.40 14.43 -22.08
N GLY A 66 -9.14 14.43 -22.44
CA GLY A 66 -8.57 15.40 -23.37
C GLY A 66 -7.32 16.08 -22.86
N THR A 67 -6.26 16.00 -23.65
CA THR A 67 -4.99 16.65 -23.40
C THR A 67 -4.51 17.37 -24.65
N LYS A 68 -3.46 18.16 -24.54
CA LYS A 68 -2.93 18.96 -25.66
C LYS A 68 -2.64 18.14 -26.90
N ASN A 69 -2.01 16.98 -26.77
CA ASN A 69 -1.63 16.13 -27.88
C ASN A 69 -2.67 15.03 -28.20
N PHE A 70 -3.62 14.81 -27.30
CA PHE A 70 -4.72 13.86 -27.45
C PHE A 70 -6.05 14.53 -27.06
N PRO A 71 -6.56 15.47 -27.89
CA PRO A 71 -7.66 16.38 -27.52
C PRO A 71 -9.03 15.69 -27.42
N GLY A 72 -9.22 14.55 -28.06
CA GLY A 72 -10.48 13.81 -28.01
C GLY A 72 -11.65 14.46 -28.74
N ASP A 73 -11.37 15.31 -29.73
CA ASP A 73 -12.36 16.08 -30.50
C ASP A 73 -12.03 16.02 -32.00
N GLU A 74 -12.56 16.98 -32.77
CA GLU A 74 -12.34 17.11 -34.24
C GLU A 74 -10.87 17.29 -34.62
N ASN A 75 -10.00 17.71 -33.66
CA ASN A 75 -8.59 17.95 -33.90
C ASN A 75 -7.73 16.67 -33.67
N GLY A 76 -8.29 15.63 -33.07
CA GLY A 76 -7.57 14.37 -32.87
C GLY A 76 -8.20 13.40 -31.88
N LEU A 77 -7.64 12.19 -31.85
CA LEU A 77 -8.09 11.14 -30.92
C LEU A 77 -7.73 11.50 -29.47
N GLY A 78 -8.63 11.18 -28.54
CA GLY A 78 -8.34 11.16 -27.13
C GLY A 78 -7.47 9.97 -26.74
N ILE A 79 -6.87 10.00 -25.54
CA ILE A 79 -5.93 8.99 -25.04
C ILE A 79 -6.54 7.59 -25.12
N ILE A 80 -7.73 7.38 -24.59
CA ILE A 80 -8.39 6.06 -24.57
C ILE A 80 -8.54 5.52 -25.99
N LYS A 81 -9.08 6.33 -26.90
CA LYS A 81 -9.31 5.92 -28.28
C LYS A 81 -8.01 5.66 -29.03
N TRP A 82 -7.00 6.50 -28.82
CA TRP A 82 -5.68 6.26 -29.40
C TRP A 82 -5.10 4.93 -28.88
N CYS A 83 -5.16 4.69 -27.57
CA CYS A 83 -4.70 3.44 -26.93
C CYS A 83 -5.40 2.21 -27.53
N GLU A 84 -6.72 2.26 -27.71
CA GLU A 84 -7.49 1.19 -28.34
C GLU A 84 -6.98 0.86 -29.76
N THR A 85 -6.61 1.88 -30.56
CA THR A 85 -6.04 1.66 -31.91
C THR A 85 -4.70 0.93 -31.89
N LYS A 86 -4.02 0.89 -30.73
CA LYS A 86 -2.74 0.18 -30.50
C LYS A 86 -2.93 -1.12 -29.73
N GLY A 87 -4.17 -1.54 -29.47
CA GLY A 87 -4.46 -2.74 -28.68
C GLY A 87 -4.26 -2.56 -27.18
N ILE A 88 -4.04 -1.34 -26.70
CA ILE A 88 -3.92 -0.97 -25.30
C ILE A 88 -5.33 -0.76 -24.75
N LYS A 89 -5.75 -1.59 -23.78
CA LYS A 89 -7.12 -1.59 -23.25
C LYS A 89 -7.20 -0.77 -21.95
N PHE A 90 -8.21 0.12 -21.89
CA PHE A 90 -8.56 0.79 -20.64
C PHE A 90 -8.99 -0.25 -19.58
N GLY A 91 -8.59 -0.05 -18.33
CA GLY A 91 -8.84 -0.97 -17.23
C GLY A 91 -7.86 -2.15 -17.15
N ALA A 92 -7.24 -2.57 -18.25
CA ALA A 92 -6.26 -3.66 -18.26
C ALA A 92 -4.80 -3.18 -18.41
N ASN A 93 -4.57 -2.29 -19.36
CA ASN A 93 -3.22 -1.76 -19.65
C ASN A 93 -3.09 -0.27 -19.30
N LEU A 94 -4.16 0.47 -19.48
CA LEU A 94 -4.27 1.91 -19.19
C LEU A 94 -5.11 2.08 -17.94
N ASN A 95 -4.51 2.60 -16.86
CA ASN A 95 -5.16 2.76 -15.56
C ASN A 95 -4.62 3.97 -14.81
N ALA A 96 -5.35 4.34 -13.75
CA ALA A 96 -4.89 5.26 -12.73
C ALA A 96 -5.53 4.93 -11.37
N TYR A 97 -5.01 5.53 -10.32
CA TYR A 97 -5.68 5.58 -9.03
C TYR A 97 -5.32 6.87 -8.27
N THR A 98 -6.27 7.37 -7.51
CA THR A 98 -6.09 8.47 -6.57
C THR A 98 -6.25 7.97 -5.14
N SER A 99 -5.27 8.28 -4.30
CA SER A 99 -5.29 8.06 -2.86
C SER A 99 -5.29 9.40 -2.12
N VAL A 100 -5.18 9.33 -0.80
CA VAL A 100 -5.14 10.53 0.04
C VAL A 100 -3.89 11.37 -0.22
N ASP A 101 -2.72 10.74 -0.38
CA ASP A 101 -1.44 11.43 -0.50
C ASP A 101 -0.78 11.32 -1.87
N GLU A 102 -1.37 10.58 -2.79
CA GLU A 102 -0.77 10.25 -4.09
C GLU A 102 -1.79 10.01 -5.19
N THR A 103 -1.36 10.21 -6.43
CA THR A 103 -2.08 9.80 -7.65
C THR A 103 -1.07 9.17 -8.61
N VAL A 104 -1.41 8.03 -9.20
CA VAL A 104 -0.52 7.31 -10.11
C VAL A 104 -1.28 6.93 -11.37
N TYR A 105 -0.65 7.17 -12.52
CA TYR A 105 -1.15 6.79 -13.84
C TYR A 105 -0.21 5.80 -14.49
N ASN A 106 -0.73 4.86 -15.28
CA ASN A 106 0.09 3.89 -15.96
C ASN A 106 -0.41 3.49 -17.35
N ILE A 107 0.55 3.12 -18.18
CA ILE A 107 0.35 2.45 -19.46
C ILE A 107 1.26 1.21 -19.45
N SER A 108 0.66 0.03 -19.39
CA SER A 108 1.33 -1.22 -19.07
C SER A 108 1.37 -2.21 -20.24
N GLY A 109 2.43 -3.00 -20.33
CA GLY A 109 2.56 -4.10 -21.30
C GLY A 109 2.74 -3.64 -22.76
N ILE A 110 3.36 -2.48 -22.98
CA ILE A 110 3.51 -1.86 -24.30
C ILE A 110 4.59 -2.59 -25.12
N PRO A 111 4.31 -2.97 -26.39
CA PRO A 111 5.31 -3.57 -27.25
C PRO A 111 6.48 -2.61 -27.53
N THR A 112 7.72 -3.10 -27.40
CA THR A 112 8.94 -2.31 -27.63
C THR A 112 9.36 -2.22 -29.09
N GLU A 113 8.76 -3.00 -29.96
CA GLU A 113 9.09 -3.08 -31.40
C GLU A 113 8.69 -1.83 -32.20
N ASN A 114 7.78 -1.00 -31.65
CA ASN A 114 7.26 0.18 -32.32
C ASN A 114 7.64 1.45 -31.54
N GLU A 115 8.72 2.10 -31.97
CA GLU A 115 9.21 3.33 -31.37
C GLU A 115 8.18 4.46 -31.33
N ASN A 116 7.30 4.57 -32.36
CA ASN A 116 6.26 5.60 -32.38
C ASN A 116 5.24 5.40 -31.25
N VAL A 117 4.96 4.15 -30.87
CA VAL A 117 4.06 3.87 -29.73
C VAL A 117 4.74 4.23 -28.41
N ILE A 118 6.03 3.92 -28.27
CA ILE A 118 6.84 4.31 -27.09
C ILE A 118 6.88 5.84 -26.94
N ASP A 119 7.17 6.55 -28.03
CA ASP A 119 7.21 8.03 -28.03
C ASP A 119 5.85 8.63 -27.67
N SER A 120 4.76 8.04 -28.18
CA SER A 120 3.40 8.48 -27.84
C SER A 120 3.06 8.18 -26.38
N CYS A 121 3.51 7.05 -25.81
CA CYS A 121 3.31 6.78 -24.37
C CYS A 121 4.06 7.80 -23.50
N LEU A 122 5.30 8.17 -23.87
CA LEU A 122 6.01 9.27 -23.20
C LEU A 122 5.27 10.60 -23.32
N LEU A 123 4.70 10.88 -24.48
CA LEU A 123 3.91 12.09 -24.72
C LEU A 123 2.62 12.10 -23.90
N ILE A 124 1.97 10.94 -23.69
CA ILE A 124 0.82 10.83 -22.78
C ILE A 124 1.26 11.15 -21.33
N LEU A 125 2.37 10.59 -20.86
CA LEU A 125 2.89 10.93 -19.52
C LEU A 125 3.22 12.43 -19.38
N HIS A 126 3.78 13.03 -20.43
CA HIS A 126 4.03 14.47 -20.49
C HIS A 126 2.73 15.28 -20.39
N ASP A 127 1.70 14.90 -21.14
CA ASP A 127 0.42 15.57 -21.13
C ASP A 127 -0.28 15.43 -19.77
N TRP A 128 -0.23 14.28 -19.14
CA TRP A 128 -0.72 14.10 -17.76
C TRP A 128 0.02 14.99 -16.78
N SER A 129 1.33 15.18 -17.00
CA SER A 129 2.15 16.04 -16.15
C SER A 129 1.74 17.51 -16.19
N SER A 130 1.45 18.06 -17.39
CA SER A 130 1.37 19.52 -17.55
C SER A 130 0.43 20.03 -18.64
N ALA A 131 -0.31 19.17 -19.34
CA ALA A 131 -1.04 19.58 -20.54
C ALA A 131 -2.47 19.02 -20.64
N VAL A 132 -3.14 18.79 -19.51
CA VAL A 132 -4.57 18.41 -19.46
C VAL A 132 -5.43 19.63 -19.80
N LEU A 133 -6.43 19.46 -20.67
CA LEU A 133 -7.22 20.58 -21.20
C LEU A 133 -8.31 21.09 -20.25
N LEU A 134 -8.92 20.22 -19.46
CA LEU A 134 -9.99 20.53 -18.50
C LEU A 134 -11.11 21.37 -19.15
N LYS A 135 -11.65 20.89 -20.29
CA LYS A 135 -12.75 21.53 -21.01
C LYS A 135 -14.02 21.48 -20.18
N ASP A 136 -14.81 22.60 -20.21
CA ASP A 136 -16.04 22.73 -19.42
C ASP A 136 -17.05 21.63 -19.76
N GLU A 137 -17.24 21.33 -21.03
CA GLU A 137 -18.15 20.30 -21.49
C GLU A 137 -17.74 18.87 -21.06
N GLU A 138 -16.45 18.59 -20.96
CA GLU A 138 -15.97 17.29 -20.49
C GLU A 138 -16.08 17.18 -18.96
N ILE A 139 -15.85 18.29 -18.23
CA ILE A 139 -16.08 18.35 -16.78
C ILE A 139 -17.56 18.05 -16.48
N ASP A 140 -18.51 18.67 -17.21
CA ASP A 140 -19.93 18.44 -16.97
C ASP A 140 -20.37 17.01 -17.27
N LYS A 141 -19.82 16.38 -18.31
CA LYS A 141 -20.06 14.96 -18.61
C LYS A 141 -19.54 14.06 -17.49
N GLU A 142 -18.36 14.37 -16.97
CA GLU A 142 -17.68 13.55 -15.98
C GLU A 142 -18.34 13.59 -14.59
N ARG A 143 -19.07 14.69 -14.24
CA ARG A 143 -19.83 14.77 -12.98
C ARG A 143 -20.76 13.57 -12.80
N GLY A 144 -21.47 13.18 -13.86
CA GLY A 144 -22.37 12.02 -13.83
C GLY A 144 -21.64 10.68 -13.62
N VAL A 145 -20.45 10.53 -14.19
CA VAL A 145 -19.61 9.34 -14.01
C VAL A 145 -19.12 9.22 -12.58
N ILE A 146 -18.56 10.29 -12.03
CA ILE A 146 -18.10 10.34 -10.63
C ILE A 146 -19.26 10.12 -9.65
N HIS A 147 -20.44 10.69 -9.92
CA HIS A 147 -21.62 10.50 -9.10
C HIS A 147 -22.05 9.03 -9.04
N GLU A 148 -22.05 8.33 -10.19
CA GLU A 148 -22.36 6.91 -10.24
C GLU A 148 -21.30 6.07 -9.52
N GLU A 149 -20.03 6.38 -9.66
CA GLU A 149 -18.96 5.71 -8.93
C GLU A 149 -19.08 5.92 -7.41
N TRP A 150 -19.39 7.16 -6.98
CA TRP A 150 -19.66 7.45 -5.56
C TRP A 150 -20.79 6.54 -5.04
N ARG A 151 -21.87 6.40 -5.81
CA ARG A 151 -22.99 5.53 -5.45
C ARG A 151 -22.56 4.08 -5.28
N GLN A 152 -21.71 3.57 -6.18
CA GLN A 152 -21.22 2.19 -6.14
C GLN A 152 -20.25 1.95 -4.99
N ARG A 153 -19.39 2.90 -4.67
CA ARG A 153 -18.41 2.81 -3.59
C ARG A 153 -18.98 3.09 -2.20
N ASN A 154 -20.17 3.67 -2.11
CA ASN A 154 -20.84 4.03 -0.85
C ASN A 154 -21.45 2.79 -0.15
N SER A 155 -20.64 1.77 0.11
CA SER A 155 -21.03 0.58 0.87
C SER A 155 -21.17 0.87 2.37
N GLY A 156 -21.89 -0.01 3.10
CA GLY A 156 -22.08 0.15 4.54
C GLY A 156 -20.79 0.29 5.33
N VAL A 157 -19.78 -0.52 5.01
CA VAL A 157 -18.44 -0.42 5.65
C VAL A 157 -17.79 0.93 5.34
N MET A 158 -17.89 1.41 4.11
CA MET A 158 -17.28 2.69 3.72
C MET A 158 -17.96 3.87 4.39
N ARG A 159 -19.30 3.86 4.51
CA ARG A 159 -20.04 4.89 5.28
C ARG A 159 -19.60 4.94 6.73
N VAL A 160 -19.53 3.78 7.39
CA VAL A 160 -19.06 3.69 8.78
C VAL A 160 -17.61 4.15 8.91
N TYR A 161 -16.75 3.76 7.97
CA TYR A 161 -15.33 4.17 7.96
C TYR A 161 -15.16 5.68 7.79
N THR A 162 -15.84 6.27 6.81
CA THR A 162 -15.76 7.73 6.57
C THR A 162 -16.28 8.50 7.79
N ASN A 163 -17.39 8.06 8.40
CA ASN A 163 -17.93 8.67 9.61
C ASN A 163 -17.01 8.53 10.84
N ALA A 164 -16.09 7.57 10.82
CA ALA A 164 -15.12 7.35 11.91
C ALA A 164 -13.96 8.34 11.86
N LEU A 165 -13.59 8.86 10.68
CA LEU A 165 -12.40 9.67 10.50
C LEU A 165 -12.30 10.88 11.43
N PRO A 166 -13.36 11.68 11.68
CA PRO A 166 -13.30 12.79 12.62
C PRO A 166 -12.98 12.38 14.07
N THR A 167 -13.40 11.17 14.47
CA THR A 167 -13.08 10.63 15.80
C THR A 167 -11.64 10.10 15.86
N LEU A 168 -11.17 9.47 14.78
CA LEU A 168 -9.87 8.81 14.73
C LEU A 168 -8.74 9.76 14.35
N PHE A 169 -9.07 10.90 13.75
CA PHE A 169 -8.15 11.97 13.37
C PHE A 169 -8.60 13.32 13.93
N PRO A 170 -8.78 13.47 15.26
CA PRO A 170 -9.12 14.76 15.83
C PRO A 170 -8.03 15.78 15.50
N ASP A 171 -8.44 16.98 15.11
CA ASP A 171 -7.55 18.12 14.80
C ASP A 171 -6.60 17.88 13.60
N SER A 172 -6.87 16.91 12.75
CA SER A 172 -6.07 16.64 11.55
C SER A 172 -6.91 16.74 10.28
N LYS A 173 -6.29 17.16 9.19
CA LYS A 173 -6.93 17.19 7.86
C LYS A 173 -7.34 15.80 7.37
N TYR A 174 -6.75 14.74 7.89
CA TYR A 174 -7.15 13.36 7.60
C TYR A 174 -8.58 13.03 8.10
N SER A 175 -9.18 13.88 8.93
CA SER A 175 -10.58 13.73 9.37
C SER A 175 -11.60 13.84 8.23
N ASP A 176 -11.23 14.51 7.14
CA ASP A 176 -12.10 14.73 5.97
C ASP A 176 -11.24 14.78 4.69
N CYS A 177 -10.76 13.64 4.23
CA CYS A 177 -9.78 13.56 3.14
C CYS A 177 -10.04 12.42 2.13
N MET A 178 -11.20 11.75 2.20
CA MET A 178 -11.44 10.62 1.30
C MET A 178 -11.48 11.08 -0.16
N PRO A 179 -10.79 10.38 -1.09
CA PRO A 179 -10.65 10.80 -2.48
C PRO A 179 -11.97 10.92 -3.24
N ILE A 180 -12.98 10.10 -2.87
CA ILE A 180 -14.30 10.16 -3.51
C ILE A 180 -15.00 11.51 -3.27
N GLY A 181 -14.59 12.23 -2.22
CA GLY A 181 -15.01 13.59 -1.94
C GLY A 181 -16.45 13.77 -1.48
N SER A 182 -16.97 14.97 -1.73
CA SER A 182 -18.33 15.38 -1.40
C SER A 182 -19.16 15.51 -2.68
N ILE A 183 -20.32 14.86 -2.72
CA ILE A 183 -21.26 14.95 -3.84
C ILE A 183 -21.70 16.38 -4.08
N ASP A 184 -21.98 17.14 -3.02
CA ASP A 184 -22.37 18.54 -3.14
C ASP A 184 -21.29 19.39 -3.83
N VAL A 185 -20.02 19.09 -3.58
CA VAL A 185 -18.90 19.73 -4.28
C VAL A 185 -18.83 19.24 -5.72
N ILE A 186 -18.86 17.92 -5.97
CA ILE A 186 -18.78 17.32 -7.30
C ILE A 186 -19.84 17.88 -8.24
N ASP A 187 -21.07 18.02 -7.76
CA ASP A 187 -22.18 18.53 -8.56
C ASP A 187 -22.09 20.04 -8.86
N ASN A 188 -21.46 20.84 -7.97
CA ASN A 188 -21.57 22.29 -8.02
C ASN A 188 -20.24 23.05 -8.12
N PHE A 189 -19.08 22.40 -8.11
CA PHE A 189 -17.81 23.14 -8.17
C PHE A 189 -17.70 23.96 -9.48
N PRO A 190 -17.20 25.22 -9.41
CA PRO A 190 -16.92 26.00 -10.61
C PRO A 190 -15.72 25.42 -11.35
N TYR A 191 -15.75 25.42 -12.70
CA TYR A 191 -14.67 24.85 -13.53
C TYR A 191 -13.27 25.34 -13.15
N GLN A 192 -13.17 26.58 -12.68
CA GLN A 192 -11.91 27.16 -12.25
C GLN A 192 -11.31 26.42 -11.05
N ALA A 193 -12.12 25.83 -10.16
CA ALA A 193 -11.64 25.16 -8.96
C ALA A 193 -10.76 23.92 -9.28
N ILE A 194 -11.12 23.13 -10.29
CA ILE A 194 -10.29 21.99 -10.72
C ILE A 194 -9.05 22.46 -11.49
N ARG A 195 -9.15 23.53 -12.27
CA ARG A 195 -7.99 24.16 -12.93
C ARG A 195 -7.00 24.70 -11.92
N ASP A 196 -7.48 25.37 -10.88
CA ASP A 196 -6.64 25.88 -9.78
C ASP A 196 -5.93 24.75 -9.04
N TYR A 197 -6.64 23.64 -8.77
CA TYR A 197 -6.05 22.46 -8.17
C TYR A 197 -4.96 21.86 -9.06
N TYR A 198 -5.24 21.68 -10.36
CA TYR A 198 -4.29 21.14 -11.32
C TYR A 198 -3.04 22.00 -11.42
N HIS A 199 -3.15 23.30 -11.69
CA HIS A 199 -2.01 24.21 -11.83
C HIS A 199 -1.20 24.39 -10.54
N LYS A 200 -1.84 24.26 -9.38
CA LYS A 200 -1.17 24.37 -8.09
C LYS A 200 -0.33 23.12 -7.78
N TRP A 201 -0.82 21.94 -8.13
CA TRP A 201 -0.28 20.69 -7.61
C TRP A 201 0.37 19.78 -8.65
N TYR A 202 -0.06 19.79 -9.92
CA TYR A 202 0.57 19.00 -10.99
C TYR A 202 1.78 19.74 -11.53
N ARG A 203 2.92 19.50 -10.90
CA ARG A 203 4.16 20.18 -11.22
C ARG A 203 5.36 19.22 -11.07
N PRO A 204 6.42 19.41 -11.87
CA PRO A 204 7.48 18.41 -12.02
C PRO A 204 8.23 18.07 -10.73
N ASP A 205 8.35 19.00 -9.76
CA ASP A 205 9.01 18.74 -8.48
C ASP A 205 8.26 17.76 -7.56
N LEU A 206 6.98 17.49 -7.83
CA LEU A 206 6.14 16.51 -7.15
C LEU A 206 5.90 15.25 -7.98
N GLN A 207 6.54 15.11 -9.14
CA GLN A 207 6.29 14.02 -10.10
C GLN A 207 7.50 13.10 -10.24
N GLY A 208 7.21 11.79 -10.40
CA GLY A 208 8.19 10.77 -10.69
C GLY A 208 7.75 9.87 -11.84
N ILE A 209 8.60 9.70 -12.83
CA ILE A 209 8.40 8.77 -13.94
C ILE A 209 9.12 7.47 -13.62
N VAL A 210 8.43 6.35 -13.84
CA VAL A 210 9.01 5.01 -13.71
C VAL A 210 8.81 4.26 -15.01
N ILE A 211 9.92 3.83 -15.63
CA ILE A 211 9.92 3.04 -16.86
C ILE A 211 10.74 1.79 -16.65
N VAL A 212 10.09 0.64 -16.79
CA VAL A 212 10.72 -0.67 -16.65
C VAL A 212 10.33 -1.53 -17.81
N GLY A 213 11.30 -2.13 -18.49
CA GLY A 213 10.99 -2.98 -19.63
C GLY A 213 12.21 -3.51 -20.37
N ASP A 214 11.94 -4.19 -21.44
CA ASP A 214 12.97 -4.69 -22.38
C ASP A 214 13.37 -3.56 -23.33
N ILE A 215 14.13 -2.61 -22.78
CA ILE A 215 14.50 -1.32 -23.40
C ILE A 215 15.98 -1.00 -23.19
N ASP A 216 16.53 -0.16 -24.07
CA ASP A 216 17.81 0.49 -23.85
C ASP A 216 17.65 1.67 -22.86
N VAL A 217 18.39 1.61 -21.75
CA VAL A 217 18.28 2.60 -20.67
C VAL A 217 18.78 3.98 -21.09
N ASP A 218 19.88 4.04 -21.87
CA ASP A 218 20.48 5.32 -22.29
C ASP A 218 19.60 6.00 -23.34
N ALA A 219 19.07 5.24 -24.29
CA ALA A 219 18.11 5.75 -25.26
C ALA A 219 16.82 6.27 -24.61
N MET A 220 16.29 5.53 -23.63
CA MET A 220 15.09 5.94 -22.89
C MET A 220 15.34 7.18 -22.05
N GLU A 221 16.49 7.29 -21.39
CA GLU A 221 16.88 8.49 -20.64
C GLU A 221 16.96 9.73 -21.56
N ALA A 222 17.54 9.58 -22.74
CA ALA A 222 17.59 10.64 -23.73
C ALA A 222 16.18 11.08 -24.20
N LYS A 223 15.26 10.14 -24.41
CA LYS A 223 13.86 10.43 -24.74
C LYS A 223 13.15 11.18 -23.60
N ILE A 224 13.30 10.76 -22.34
CA ILE A 224 12.73 11.45 -21.18
C ILE A 224 13.26 12.89 -21.10
N LYS A 225 14.58 13.08 -21.18
CA LYS A 225 15.19 14.40 -21.17
C LYS A 225 14.65 15.31 -22.27
N LYS A 226 14.47 14.76 -23.48
CA LYS A 226 13.93 15.52 -24.63
C LYS A 226 12.46 15.90 -24.44
N VAL A 227 11.62 14.95 -23.96
CA VAL A 227 10.16 15.14 -23.89
C VAL A 227 9.76 16.05 -22.72
N PHE A 228 10.43 15.94 -21.56
CA PHE A 228 10.02 16.62 -20.32
C PHE A 228 10.83 17.90 -19.99
N SER A 229 11.82 18.25 -20.79
CA SER A 229 12.63 19.46 -20.55
C SER A 229 11.91 20.78 -20.90
N ASP A 230 10.82 20.73 -21.67
CA ASP A 230 10.01 21.89 -21.99
C ASP A 230 9.04 22.30 -20.88
N ILE A 231 8.79 21.39 -19.91
CA ILE A 231 7.96 21.71 -18.74
C ILE A 231 8.75 22.63 -17.82
N PRO A 232 8.25 23.85 -17.54
CA PRO A 232 9.00 24.80 -16.73
C PRO A 232 9.12 24.35 -15.28
N ALA A 233 10.24 24.70 -14.64
CA ALA A 233 10.37 24.56 -13.20
C ALA A 233 9.35 25.45 -12.48
N PRO A 234 8.75 24.98 -11.38
CA PRO A 234 7.76 25.77 -10.65
C PRO A 234 8.41 27.01 -10.01
N VAL A 235 7.70 28.15 -10.12
CA VAL A 235 8.15 29.42 -9.53
C VAL A 235 7.33 29.70 -8.28
N ASN A 236 7.98 29.87 -7.13
CA ASN A 236 7.33 30.07 -5.83
C ASN A 236 6.19 29.06 -5.56
N PRO A 237 6.46 27.76 -5.67
CA PRO A 237 5.43 26.75 -5.57
C PRO A 237 4.82 26.72 -4.16
N ALA A 238 3.54 26.38 -4.08
CA ALA A 238 2.89 26.10 -2.79
C ALA A 238 3.61 24.91 -2.11
N GLU A 239 3.82 25.03 -0.79
CA GLU A 239 4.40 23.94 -0.02
C GLU A 239 3.49 22.72 -0.01
N ARG A 240 4.06 21.54 -0.25
CA ARG A 240 3.37 20.27 -0.06
C ARG A 240 3.42 19.89 1.42
N VAL A 241 2.39 20.30 2.15
CA VAL A 241 2.29 20.06 3.59
C VAL A 241 2.00 18.60 3.89
N TYR A 242 2.75 18.01 4.81
CA TYR A 242 2.47 16.71 5.43
C TYR A 242 1.72 16.97 6.76
N TYR A 243 0.41 16.74 6.74
CA TYR A 243 -0.44 17.07 7.88
C TYR A 243 -0.17 16.15 9.07
N PRO A 244 0.05 16.70 10.27
CA PRO A 244 0.32 15.88 11.44
C PRO A 244 -0.95 15.14 11.92
N VAL A 245 -0.72 14.03 12.61
CA VAL A 245 -1.73 13.30 13.38
C VAL A 245 -1.33 13.35 14.86
N SER A 246 -2.17 13.92 15.68
CA SER A 246 -1.91 14.13 17.11
C SER A 246 -1.81 12.82 17.87
N ASP A 247 -0.98 12.81 18.91
CA ASP A 247 -0.97 11.76 19.93
C ASP A 247 -2.21 11.88 20.83
N ASN A 248 -2.62 10.76 21.42
CA ASN A 248 -3.71 10.72 22.37
C ASN A 248 -3.33 9.95 23.63
N LYS A 249 -3.77 10.46 24.79
CA LYS A 249 -3.59 9.77 26.08
C LYS A 249 -4.70 8.76 26.33
N GLU A 250 -5.96 9.17 26.10
CA GLU A 250 -7.12 8.27 26.18
C GLU A 250 -7.38 7.62 24.81
N PRO A 251 -7.84 6.37 24.77
CA PRO A 251 -8.14 5.69 23.52
C PRO A 251 -9.17 6.42 22.65
N LEU A 252 -8.89 6.55 21.36
CA LEU A 252 -9.86 7.02 20.38
C LEU A 252 -10.73 5.84 19.96
N ILE A 253 -12.05 5.92 20.17
CA ILE A 253 -12.94 4.79 19.89
C ILE A 253 -14.11 5.26 19.03
N TYR A 254 -14.29 4.57 17.90
CA TYR A 254 -15.45 4.71 17.04
C TYR A 254 -16.14 3.36 16.84
N ILE A 255 -17.44 3.35 17.06
CA ILE A 255 -18.32 2.20 16.85
C ILE A 255 -19.45 2.67 15.94
N GLY A 256 -19.55 2.11 14.77
CA GLY A 256 -20.61 2.39 13.81
C GLY A 256 -21.31 1.13 13.33
N THR A 257 -22.58 1.29 12.97
CA THR A 257 -23.41 0.19 12.43
C THR A 257 -23.99 0.58 11.08
N ASP A 258 -24.23 -0.44 10.23
CA ASP A 258 -24.91 -0.25 8.97
C ASP A 258 -25.63 -1.56 8.57
N LYS A 259 -26.77 -1.42 7.86
CA LYS A 259 -27.63 -2.56 7.43
C LYS A 259 -26.97 -3.47 6.41
N GLU A 260 -26.03 -2.97 5.62
CA GLU A 260 -25.34 -3.75 4.59
C GLU A 260 -24.19 -4.58 5.15
N ILE A 261 -23.74 -4.29 6.37
CA ILE A 261 -22.66 -5.02 7.01
C ILE A 261 -23.18 -6.37 7.50
N GLN A 262 -22.47 -7.45 7.21
CA GLN A 262 -22.86 -8.82 7.63
C GLN A 262 -22.05 -9.31 8.84
N ASN A 263 -20.77 -9.00 8.89
CA ASN A 263 -19.85 -9.37 9.96
C ASN A 263 -19.15 -8.12 10.50
N ALA A 264 -18.80 -8.14 11.78
CA ALA A 264 -18.08 -7.02 12.35
C ALA A 264 -16.63 -7.00 11.84
N THR A 265 -16.14 -5.79 11.52
CA THR A 265 -14.75 -5.48 11.27
C THR A 265 -14.23 -4.62 12.41
N ILE A 266 -13.11 -5.04 13.02
CA ILE A 266 -12.54 -4.38 14.19
C ILE A 266 -11.07 -4.12 13.90
N TYR A 267 -10.62 -2.88 14.09
CA TYR A 267 -9.20 -2.51 14.14
C TYR A 267 -8.84 -2.05 15.55
N ILE A 268 -7.80 -2.65 16.12
CA ILE A 268 -7.16 -2.18 17.36
C ILE A 268 -5.78 -1.69 16.95
N GLN A 269 -5.52 -0.41 17.14
CA GLN A 269 -4.33 0.24 16.62
C GLN A 269 -3.54 0.95 17.72
N PHE A 270 -2.23 0.82 17.68
CA PHE A 270 -1.27 1.46 18.57
C PHE A 270 -0.44 2.41 17.71
N LYS A 271 -0.80 3.70 17.73
CA LYS A 271 -0.18 4.73 16.89
C LYS A 271 1.25 5.02 17.33
N ARG A 272 2.07 5.40 16.36
CA ARG A 272 3.41 5.89 16.56
C ARG A 272 3.85 6.77 15.39
N ASP A 273 4.93 7.52 15.57
CA ASP A 273 5.46 8.31 14.49
C ASP A 273 5.88 7.42 13.32
N ALA A 274 5.61 7.87 12.11
CA ALA A 274 6.09 7.21 10.91
C ALA A 274 7.64 7.26 10.89
N THR A 275 8.25 6.22 10.38
CA THR A 275 9.71 6.21 10.20
C THR A 275 10.10 7.35 9.24
N PRO A 276 11.03 8.23 9.62
CA PRO A 276 11.51 9.28 8.73
C PRO A 276 11.99 8.70 7.40
N LYS A 277 11.67 9.37 6.31
CA LYS A 277 11.97 8.87 4.95
C LYS A 277 13.47 8.57 4.77
N GLU A 278 14.33 9.41 5.30
CA GLU A 278 15.79 9.28 5.23
C GLU A 278 16.32 8.07 6.01
N ALA A 279 15.61 7.65 7.04
CA ALA A 279 15.98 6.48 7.84
C ALA A 279 15.70 5.15 7.12
N LYS A 280 14.78 5.15 6.15
CA LYS A 280 14.40 3.94 5.40
C LYS A 280 15.48 3.46 4.43
N GLU A 281 16.42 4.32 4.07
CA GLU A 281 17.51 4.00 3.13
C GLU A 281 18.67 3.22 3.78
N ASN A 282 18.60 2.91 5.08
CA ASN A 282 19.68 2.32 5.85
C ASN A 282 19.48 0.81 6.09
N LEU A 283 20.56 0.06 6.18
CA LEU A 283 20.53 -1.37 6.54
C LEU A 283 19.82 -1.61 7.88
N SER A 284 19.89 -0.68 8.83
CA SER A 284 19.18 -0.77 10.11
C SER A 284 17.66 -0.84 9.92
N TYR A 285 17.12 -0.18 8.92
CA TYR A 285 15.68 -0.26 8.59
C TYR A 285 15.32 -1.66 8.08
N LEU A 286 16.14 -2.27 7.22
CA LEU A 286 15.93 -3.65 6.76
C LEU A 286 15.95 -4.66 7.92
N ILE A 287 16.86 -4.46 8.89
CA ILE A 287 16.93 -5.30 10.10
C ILE A 287 15.68 -5.10 10.97
N GLN A 288 15.23 -3.87 11.17
CA GLN A 288 13.99 -3.58 11.90
C GLN A 288 12.78 -4.22 11.21
N ASN A 289 12.68 -4.11 9.89
CA ASN A 289 11.62 -4.77 9.12
C ASN A 289 11.69 -6.30 9.25
N TYR A 290 12.88 -6.89 9.24
CA TYR A 290 13.04 -8.32 9.49
C TYR A 290 12.47 -8.74 10.86
N VAL A 291 12.79 -7.99 11.91
CA VAL A 291 12.24 -8.27 13.26
C VAL A 291 10.71 -8.19 13.26
N LEU A 292 10.14 -7.17 12.61
CA LEU A 292 8.68 -7.02 12.50
C LEU A 292 8.05 -8.15 11.69
N ILE A 293 8.66 -8.55 10.58
CA ILE A 293 8.21 -9.68 9.75
C ILE A 293 8.20 -10.96 10.58
N MET A 294 9.27 -11.24 11.35
CA MET A 294 9.33 -12.41 12.21
C MET A 294 8.25 -12.38 13.28
N ALA A 295 8.14 -11.27 14.02
CA ALA A 295 7.15 -11.11 15.08
C ALA A 295 5.71 -11.27 14.55
N ASN A 296 5.41 -10.60 13.44
CA ASN A 296 4.08 -10.70 12.81
C ASN A 296 3.80 -12.12 12.30
N SER A 297 4.78 -12.79 11.70
CA SER A 297 4.62 -14.17 11.21
C SER A 297 4.28 -15.13 12.34
N MET A 298 4.99 -15.05 13.45
CA MET A 298 4.77 -15.91 14.62
C MET A 298 3.43 -15.61 15.30
N LEU A 299 3.09 -14.35 15.51
CA LEU A 299 1.83 -13.99 16.15
C LEU A 299 0.62 -14.33 15.25
N ASN A 300 0.73 -14.11 13.94
CA ASN A 300 -0.31 -14.51 13.00
C ASN A 300 -0.50 -16.03 12.92
N ALA A 301 0.57 -16.82 13.14
CA ALA A 301 0.45 -18.26 13.25
C ALA A 301 -0.37 -18.66 14.49
N ARG A 302 -0.11 -18.07 15.68
CA ARG A 302 -0.92 -18.28 16.89
C ARG A 302 -2.39 -17.91 16.69
N LEU A 303 -2.67 -16.75 16.06
CA LEU A 303 -4.04 -16.34 15.74
C LEU A 303 -4.70 -17.31 14.74
N GLY A 304 -3.92 -17.86 13.81
CA GLY A 304 -4.37 -18.89 12.88
C GLY A 304 -4.79 -20.20 13.58
N GLU A 305 -4.06 -20.63 14.62
CA GLU A 305 -4.42 -21.80 15.44
C GLU A 305 -5.73 -21.58 16.21
N LEU A 306 -5.91 -20.39 16.80
CA LEU A 306 -7.13 -20.02 17.51
C LEU A 306 -8.37 -20.01 16.58
N ARG A 307 -8.17 -19.82 15.28
CA ARG A 307 -9.26 -19.94 14.30
C ARG A 307 -9.67 -21.37 14.00
N GLN A 308 -8.79 -22.34 14.26
CA GLN A 308 -9.03 -23.75 13.91
C GLN A 308 -9.71 -24.57 15.01
N VAL A 309 -9.99 -23.97 16.18
CA VAL A 309 -10.71 -24.66 17.26
C VAL A 309 -12.20 -24.83 16.93
N ALA A 310 -12.89 -25.75 17.59
CA ALA A 310 -14.29 -26.05 17.32
C ALA A 310 -15.24 -24.83 17.45
N ASN A 311 -14.94 -23.92 18.39
CA ASN A 311 -15.68 -22.66 18.59
C ASN A 311 -14.69 -21.50 18.54
N PRO A 312 -14.32 -21.02 17.35
CA PRO A 312 -13.31 -19.98 17.21
C PRO A 312 -13.84 -18.65 17.75
N PRO A 313 -12.99 -17.85 18.45
CA PRO A 313 -13.38 -16.57 19.02
C PRO A 313 -13.62 -15.48 17.96
N PHE A 314 -13.16 -15.70 16.74
CA PHE A 314 -13.29 -14.78 15.59
C PHE A 314 -13.36 -15.57 14.27
N LEU A 315 -13.82 -14.92 13.21
CA LEU A 315 -13.81 -15.47 11.84
C LEU A 315 -12.40 -15.40 11.25
N SER A 316 -11.71 -14.30 11.49
CA SER A 316 -10.30 -14.11 11.17
C SER A 316 -9.69 -13.04 12.09
N ALA A 317 -8.40 -13.17 12.35
CA ALA A 317 -7.62 -12.14 13.01
C ALA A 317 -6.20 -12.14 12.48
N GLY A 318 -5.58 -10.97 12.45
CA GLY A 318 -4.19 -10.81 12.05
C GLY A 318 -3.59 -9.54 12.61
N VAL A 319 -2.27 -9.50 12.68
CA VAL A 319 -1.51 -8.32 13.11
C VAL A 319 -0.55 -7.86 12.02
N GLY A 320 -0.25 -6.58 12.01
CA GLY A 320 0.69 -5.96 11.08
C GLY A 320 1.19 -4.61 11.57
N TYR A 321 2.20 -4.11 10.89
CA TYR A 321 2.72 -2.77 11.07
C TYR A 321 2.64 -2.02 9.73
N GLY A 322 2.14 -0.79 9.77
CA GLY A 322 1.97 0.03 8.56
C GLY A 322 1.51 1.44 8.88
N GLY A 323 0.99 2.15 7.88
CA GLY A 323 0.37 3.46 8.06
C GLY A 323 -0.84 3.40 9.02
N TYR A 324 -1.05 4.46 9.78
CA TYR A 324 -2.26 4.60 10.59
C TYR A 324 -3.42 5.01 9.70
N LEU A 325 -4.33 4.05 9.44
CA LEU A 325 -5.48 4.24 8.55
C LEU A 325 -5.04 4.82 7.19
N VAL A 326 -5.52 6.01 6.87
CA VAL A 326 -5.24 6.70 5.60
C VAL A 326 -4.05 7.67 5.67
N SER A 327 -3.39 7.81 6.83
CA SER A 327 -2.30 8.78 6.96
C SER A 327 -0.94 8.17 6.62
N ASN A 328 -0.07 8.96 5.99
CA ASN A 328 1.32 8.63 5.76
C ASN A 328 2.29 9.32 6.75
N THR A 329 1.77 10.14 7.66
CA THR A 329 2.55 10.85 8.69
C THR A 329 2.53 10.15 10.05
N LYS A 330 1.68 9.14 10.22
CA LYS A 330 1.59 8.31 11.42
C LYS A 330 1.54 6.85 11.02
N SER A 331 2.26 6.01 11.75
CA SER A 331 2.21 4.55 11.62
C SER A 331 1.45 3.93 12.78
N ALA A 332 1.06 2.68 12.65
CA ALA A 332 0.47 1.91 13.73
C ALA A 332 0.91 0.44 13.70
N TYR A 333 1.04 -0.16 14.88
CA TYR A 333 0.91 -1.59 15.01
C TYR A 333 -0.57 -1.91 15.15
N GLN A 334 -1.09 -2.78 14.30
CA GLN A 334 -2.53 -2.98 14.16
C GLN A 334 -2.89 -4.45 14.31
N ALA A 335 -3.97 -4.73 15.06
CA ALA A 335 -4.73 -5.96 14.96
C ALA A 335 -6.00 -5.71 14.14
N SER A 336 -6.21 -6.52 13.11
CA SER A 336 -7.41 -6.54 12.26
C SER A 336 -8.19 -7.80 12.55
N ILE A 337 -9.48 -7.67 12.90
CA ILE A 337 -10.31 -8.78 13.35
C ILE A 337 -11.63 -8.75 12.60
N SER A 338 -12.09 -9.91 12.14
CA SER A 338 -13.46 -10.11 11.68
C SER A 338 -14.17 -11.07 12.62
N SER A 339 -15.35 -10.72 13.08
CA SER A 339 -16.14 -11.55 13.99
C SER A 339 -17.61 -11.57 13.63
N LYS A 340 -18.34 -12.56 14.19
CA LYS A 340 -19.80 -12.50 14.23
C LYS A 340 -20.22 -11.29 15.09
N PRO A 341 -21.40 -10.72 14.85
CA PRO A 341 -21.90 -9.57 15.60
C PRO A 341 -21.86 -9.74 17.12
N GLU A 342 -22.27 -10.91 17.58
CA GLU A 342 -22.35 -11.27 19.00
C GLU A 342 -20.97 -11.57 19.63
N GLY A 343 -19.93 -11.76 18.80
CA GLY A 343 -18.59 -12.19 19.20
C GLY A 343 -17.57 -11.08 19.36
N ILE A 344 -17.93 -9.80 19.17
CA ILE A 344 -16.97 -8.68 19.14
C ILE A 344 -16.13 -8.63 20.42
N ALA A 345 -16.76 -8.65 21.59
CA ALA A 345 -16.06 -8.57 22.87
C ALA A 345 -15.08 -9.74 23.08
N LEU A 346 -15.50 -10.96 22.79
CA LEU A 346 -14.67 -12.16 22.90
C LEU A 346 -13.48 -12.10 21.91
N ALA A 347 -13.73 -11.70 20.68
CA ALA A 347 -12.72 -11.57 19.65
C ALA A 347 -11.64 -10.56 20.04
N MET A 348 -12.05 -9.38 20.50
CA MET A 348 -11.14 -8.33 20.99
C MET A 348 -10.33 -8.83 22.19
N GLN A 349 -10.99 -9.40 23.20
CA GLN A 349 -10.34 -9.91 24.41
C GLN A 349 -9.30 -10.99 24.08
N THR A 350 -9.63 -11.90 23.17
CA THR A 350 -8.70 -12.97 22.76
C THR A 350 -7.46 -12.41 22.08
N VAL A 351 -7.63 -11.46 21.16
CA VAL A 351 -6.49 -10.83 20.46
C VAL A 351 -5.65 -9.99 21.42
N LEU A 352 -6.26 -9.21 22.30
CA LEU A 352 -5.55 -8.46 23.35
C LEU A 352 -4.77 -9.40 24.30
N GLN A 353 -5.32 -10.57 24.61
CA GLN A 353 -4.65 -11.59 25.41
C GLN A 353 -3.40 -12.12 24.70
N GLU A 354 -3.45 -12.39 23.40
CA GLU A 354 -2.28 -12.83 22.63
C GLU A 354 -1.22 -11.73 22.48
N LEU A 355 -1.66 -10.48 22.27
CA LEU A 355 -0.74 -9.33 22.27
C LEU A 355 0.00 -9.19 23.62
N GLU A 356 -0.73 -9.32 24.73
CA GLU A 356 -0.14 -9.27 26.06
C GLU A 356 0.76 -10.47 26.35
N ARG A 357 0.41 -11.66 25.87
CA ARG A 357 1.25 -12.86 25.97
C ARG A 357 2.60 -12.64 25.30
N VAL A 358 2.61 -12.11 24.08
CA VAL A 358 3.85 -11.80 23.37
C VAL A 358 4.64 -10.69 24.08
N ARG A 359 3.96 -9.66 24.57
CA ARG A 359 4.61 -8.56 25.30
C ARG A 359 5.35 -9.07 26.55
N ARG A 360 4.77 -10.02 27.29
CA ARG A 360 5.37 -10.57 28.53
C ARG A 360 6.37 -11.67 28.27
N HIS A 361 6.02 -12.61 27.44
CA HIS A 361 6.75 -13.89 27.32
C HIS A 361 7.52 -14.02 26.01
N GLY A 362 7.23 -13.17 25.00
CA GLY A 362 7.86 -13.25 23.69
C GLY A 362 7.41 -14.47 22.87
N PHE A 363 8.27 -14.86 21.97
CA PHE A 363 8.12 -16.03 21.10
C PHE A 363 9.09 -17.13 21.50
N THR A 364 8.75 -18.38 21.20
CA THR A 364 9.60 -19.55 21.43
C THR A 364 10.65 -19.73 20.33
N ALA A 365 11.71 -20.47 20.62
CA ALA A 365 12.74 -20.77 19.62
C ALA A 365 12.16 -21.55 18.43
N THR A 366 11.25 -22.49 18.67
CA THR A 366 10.63 -23.31 17.62
C THR A 366 9.70 -22.53 16.70
N GLU A 367 8.95 -21.55 17.21
CA GLU A 367 8.17 -20.61 16.37
C GLU A 367 9.11 -19.81 15.46
N TYR A 368 10.20 -19.28 16.05
CA TYR A 368 11.16 -18.49 15.32
C TYR A 368 11.89 -19.29 14.24
N GLU A 369 12.30 -20.51 14.54
CA GLU A 369 12.93 -21.40 13.55
C GLU A 369 12.05 -21.63 12.33
N ARG A 370 10.75 -21.88 12.52
CA ARG A 370 9.79 -22.02 11.42
C ARG A 370 9.59 -20.71 10.64
N ALA A 371 9.40 -19.60 11.33
CA ALA A 371 9.23 -18.31 10.70
C ALA A 371 10.46 -17.90 9.88
N ARG A 372 11.66 -18.12 10.45
CA ARG A 372 12.95 -17.88 9.81
C ARG A 372 13.16 -18.77 8.58
N ALA A 373 12.87 -20.07 8.72
CA ALA A 373 12.98 -21.00 7.59
C ALA A 373 12.08 -20.59 6.42
N ASN A 374 10.83 -20.22 6.69
CA ASN A 374 9.90 -19.74 5.68
C ASN A 374 10.35 -18.41 5.04
N TYR A 375 10.94 -17.52 5.82
CA TYR A 375 11.50 -16.27 5.31
C TYR A 375 12.68 -16.53 4.37
N LEU A 376 13.63 -17.35 4.80
CA LEU A 376 14.82 -17.70 4.03
C LEU A 376 14.45 -18.44 2.74
N GLN A 377 13.47 -19.35 2.81
CA GLN A 377 12.97 -20.05 1.62
C GLN A 377 12.37 -19.06 0.59
N ARG A 378 11.56 -18.12 1.04
CA ARG A 378 10.98 -17.09 0.15
C ARG A 378 12.06 -16.21 -0.46
N LEU A 379 13.05 -15.81 0.34
CA LEU A 379 14.17 -14.98 -0.10
C LEU A 379 15.03 -15.74 -1.14
N GLU A 380 15.33 -17.01 -0.88
CA GLU A 380 16.03 -17.89 -1.82
C GLU A 380 15.25 -18.10 -3.12
N SER A 381 13.93 -18.35 -3.02
CA SER A 381 13.07 -18.47 -4.21
C SER A 381 13.06 -17.20 -5.03
N ALA A 382 12.91 -16.04 -4.39
CA ALA A 382 12.93 -14.74 -5.07
C ALA A 382 14.29 -14.48 -5.77
N TYR A 383 15.39 -14.86 -5.11
CA TYR A 383 16.73 -14.76 -5.72
C TYR A 383 16.90 -15.68 -6.92
N ASN A 384 16.48 -16.95 -6.81
CA ASN A 384 16.59 -17.92 -7.91
C ASN A 384 15.68 -17.54 -9.09
N GLU A 385 14.50 -16.98 -8.82
CA GLU A 385 13.53 -16.53 -9.82
C GLU A 385 13.80 -15.13 -10.38
N ARG A 386 14.84 -14.40 -9.91
CA ARG A 386 15.08 -13.00 -10.25
C ARG A 386 15.18 -12.71 -11.75
N ALA A 387 15.69 -13.67 -12.53
CA ALA A 387 15.77 -13.56 -13.99
C ALA A 387 14.39 -13.62 -14.67
N ASN A 388 13.38 -14.15 -13.97
CA ASN A 388 11.99 -14.26 -14.42
C ASN A 388 11.07 -13.21 -13.77
N ALA A 389 11.63 -12.32 -12.94
CA ALA A 389 10.86 -11.28 -12.28
C ALA A 389 10.19 -10.36 -13.31
N LYS A 390 8.88 -10.14 -13.16
CA LYS A 390 8.10 -9.33 -14.09
C LYS A 390 8.38 -7.84 -13.87
N HIS A 391 8.20 -7.04 -14.91
CA HIS A 391 8.37 -5.57 -14.86
C HIS A 391 7.61 -4.93 -13.71
N GLY A 392 6.35 -5.33 -13.47
CA GLY A 392 5.50 -4.76 -12.42
C GLY A 392 6.11 -4.80 -11.02
N ALA A 393 6.85 -5.86 -10.66
CA ALA A 393 7.50 -5.95 -9.35
C ALA A 393 8.52 -4.82 -9.12
N TYR A 394 9.26 -4.43 -10.17
CA TYR A 394 10.19 -3.31 -10.09
C TYR A 394 9.49 -1.96 -10.13
N VAL A 395 8.43 -1.85 -10.95
CA VAL A 395 7.62 -0.63 -11.00
C VAL A 395 7.04 -0.31 -9.63
N ASP A 396 6.41 -1.28 -8.97
CA ASP A 396 5.82 -1.10 -7.63
C ASP A 396 6.87 -0.63 -6.61
N ALA A 397 8.06 -1.24 -6.65
CA ALA A 397 9.15 -0.85 -5.76
C ALA A 397 9.61 0.61 -6.02
N TYR A 398 9.77 1.01 -7.29
CA TYR A 398 10.25 2.34 -7.61
C TYR A 398 9.19 3.43 -7.39
N VAL A 399 7.92 3.13 -7.62
CA VAL A 399 6.80 4.03 -7.26
C VAL A 399 6.77 4.24 -5.75
N ARG A 400 6.89 3.17 -4.95
CA ARG A 400 6.95 3.30 -3.47
C ARG A 400 8.21 4.02 -3.00
N HIS A 401 9.34 3.79 -3.64
CA HIS A 401 10.56 4.55 -3.34
C HIS A 401 10.37 6.04 -3.63
N PHE A 402 9.82 6.40 -4.78
CA PHE A 402 9.57 7.80 -5.12
C PHE A 402 8.62 8.46 -4.12
N LEU A 403 7.51 7.82 -3.78
CA LEU A 403 6.47 8.39 -2.92
C LEU A 403 6.89 8.42 -1.44
N ASP A 404 7.47 7.34 -0.93
CA ASP A 404 7.63 7.08 0.49
C ASP A 404 9.06 6.73 0.92
N ASN A 405 10.05 6.79 -0.01
CA ASN A 405 11.42 6.35 0.22
C ASN A 405 11.55 4.89 0.71
N GLU A 406 10.62 4.01 0.30
CA GLU A 406 10.78 2.59 0.60
C GLU A 406 12.07 2.05 -0.04
N PRO A 407 12.79 1.12 0.62
CA PRO A 407 14.07 0.60 0.10
C PRO A 407 13.94 -0.05 -1.27
N ILE A 408 14.92 0.18 -2.12
CA ILE A 408 15.09 -0.47 -3.42
C ILE A 408 16.48 -1.10 -3.51
N SER A 409 16.79 -1.95 -2.55
CA SER A 409 18.11 -2.56 -2.38
C SER A 409 18.48 -3.59 -3.45
N GLY A 410 17.48 -4.13 -4.15
CA GLY A 410 17.67 -5.22 -5.11
C GLY A 410 17.83 -6.58 -4.44
N ILE A 411 17.26 -7.61 -5.10
CA ILE A 411 17.19 -8.97 -4.55
C ILE A 411 18.56 -9.60 -4.29
N GLU A 412 19.57 -9.29 -5.09
CA GLU A 412 20.93 -9.81 -4.90
C GLU A 412 21.52 -9.34 -3.57
N PHE A 413 21.38 -8.06 -3.26
CA PHE A 413 21.83 -7.51 -1.97
C PHE A 413 21.00 -8.06 -0.82
N GLU A 414 19.68 -8.06 -0.95
CA GLU A 414 18.79 -8.57 0.10
C GLU A 414 19.06 -10.03 0.43
N HIS A 415 19.21 -10.86 -0.60
CA HIS A 415 19.54 -12.27 -0.42
C HIS A 415 20.87 -12.45 0.30
N GLN A 416 21.93 -11.75 -0.12
CA GLN A 416 23.24 -11.84 0.51
C GLN A 416 23.22 -11.32 1.97
N ALA A 417 22.69 -10.14 2.17
CA ALA A 417 22.70 -9.49 3.49
C ALA A 417 21.75 -10.17 4.47
N MET A 418 20.50 -10.41 4.06
CA MET A 418 19.48 -10.92 4.98
C MET A 418 19.64 -12.40 5.29
N SER A 419 20.22 -13.22 4.37
CA SER A 419 20.59 -14.60 4.70
C SER A 419 21.62 -14.66 5.83
N GLN A 420 22.63 -13.79 5.79
CA GLN A 420 23.65 -13.72 6.83
C GLN A 420 23.08 -13.16 8.15
N ILE A 421 22.30 -12.11 8.08
CA ILE A 421 21.68 -11.45 9.24
C ILE A 421 20.71 -12.41 9.93
N ALA A 422 19.80 -13.03 9.18
CA ALA A 422 18.83 -13.97 9.72
C ALA A 422 19.47 -15.20 10.39
N ALA A 423 20.60 -15.66 9.86
CA ALA A 423 21.35 -16.76 10.46
C ALA A 423 21.97 -16.41 11.84
N GLN A 424 22.28 -15.12 12.06
CA GLN A 424 22.97 -14.66 13.27
C GLN A 424 22.03 -14.09 14.34
N ILE A 425 20.78 -13.77 14.00
CA ILE A 425 19.81 -13.22 14.95
C ILE A 425 19.09 -14.38 15.67
N PRO A 426 19.28 -14.55 16.99
CA PRO A 426 18.52 -15.53 17.78
C PRO A 426 17.16 -14.96 18.20
N VAL A 427 16.24 -15.83 18.66
CA VAL A 427 14.89 -15.43 19.09
C VAL A 427 14.90 -14.40 20.22
N GLU A 428 15.90 -14.44 21.10
CA GLU A 428 16.08 -13.49 22.20
C GLU A 428 16.25 -12.05 21.70
N VAL A 429 16.93 -11.87 20.57
CA VAL A 429 17.07 -10.55 19.93
C VAL A 429 15.73 -10.10 19.34
N ILE A 430 14.98 -10.99 18.70
CA ILE A 430 13.62 -10.70 18.20
C ILE A 430 12.73 -10.26 19.36
N ASN A 431 12.68 -11.06 20.44
CA ASN A 431 11.88 -10.79 21.62
C ASN A 431 12.25 -9.45 22.27
N LYS A 432 13.54 -9.24 22.52
CA LYS A 432 14.04 -8.01 23.13
C LYS A 432 13.73 -6.78 22.27
N THR A 433 13.97 -6.86 20.95
CA THR A 433 13.72 -5.75 20.02
C THR A 433 12.22 -5.45 19.95
N PHE A 434 11.36 -6.48 19.85
CA PHE A 434 9.91 -6.31 19.85
C PHE A 434 9.42 -5.65 21.14
N GLN A 435 9.86 -6.11 22.30
CA GLN A 435 9.50 -5.54 23.60
C GLN A 435 10.01 -4.10 23.76
N GLN A 436 11.27 -3.83 23.38
CA GLN A 436 11.87 -2.50 23.48
C GLN A 436 11.28 -1.49 22.48
N SER A 437 10.79 -1.96 21.34
CA SER A 437 10.12 -1.09 20.35
C SER A 437 8.80 -0.52 20.88
N ASN A 438 8.25 -1.07 21.97
CA ASN A 438 7.01 -0.64 22.59
C ASN A 438 5.87 -0.47 21.55
N LEU A 439 5.70 -1.51 20.72
CA LEU A 439 4.68 -1.49 19.66
C LEU A 439 3.26 -1.52 20.23
N ILE A 440 3.09 -2.19 21.39
CA ILE A 440 1.81 -2.29 22.10
C ILE A 440 1.85 -1.34 23.27
N LYS A 441 1.34 -0.12 23.07
CA LYS A 441 1.38 0.99 24.01
C LYS A 441 0.10 1.10 24.83
N GLU A 442 0.17 1.86 25.92
CA GLU A 442 -0.99 2.25 26.74
C GLU A 442 -1.62 3.56 26.27
N ASP A 443 -0.80 4.43 25.69
CA ASP A 443 -1.21 5.64 25.00
C ASP A 443 -1.31 5.41 23.47
N ASN A 444 -1.79 6.41 22.77
CA ASN A 444 -1.88 6.36 21.32
C ASN A 444 -2.70 5.17 20.78
N GLN A 445 -3.68 4.71 21.55
CA GLN A 445 -4.58 3.65 21.14
C GLN A 445 -5.76 4.21 20.36
N ALA A 446 -6.15 3.47 19.30
CA ALA A 446 -7.35 3.75 18.55
C ALA A 446 -8.10 2.44 18.25
N VAL A 447 -9.41 2.47 18.32
CA VAL A 447 -10.29 1.34 18.01
C VAL A 447 -11.36 1.78 17.03
N PHE A 448 -11.46 1.06 15.95
CA PHE A 448 -12.53 1.20 14.96
C PHE A 448 -13.35 -0.09 14.94
N ILE A 449 -14.68 0.05 15.02
CA ILE A 449 -15.62 -1.06 14.89
C ILE A 449 -16.68 -0.67 13.89
N ALA A 450 -16.81 -1.48 12.82
CA ALA A 450 -17.93 -1.45 11.91
C ALA A 450 -18.73 -2.75 12.09
N ALA A 451 -20.00 -2.65 12.44
CA ALA A 451 -20.83 -3.79 12.78
C ALA A 451 -22.19 -3.77 12.04
N PRO A 452 -22.88 -4.91 11.89
CA PRO A 452 -24.24 -4.95 11.36
C PRO A 452 -25.21 -4.10 12.20
N GLU A 453 -26.16 -3.44 11.58
CA GLU A 453 -27.33 -2.90 12.28
C GLU A 453 -28.34 -4.06 12.46
N LYS A 454 -28.30 -4.72 13.63
CA LYS A 454 -29.07 -5.95 13.89
C LYS A 454 -29.84 -5.86 15.21
N GLU A 455 -31.16 -6.05 15.17
CA GLU A 455 -32.01 -6.10 16.36
C GLU A 455 -31.59 -7.22 17.32
N GLY A 456 -31.65 -6.95 18.62
CA GLY A 456 -31.34 -7.91 19.67
C GLY A 456 -29.88 -8.20 19.91
N VAL A 457 -28.96 -7.54 19.18
CA VAL A 457 -27.52 -7.64 19.41
C VAL A 457 -27.05 -6.40 20.18
N THR A 458 -26.37 -6.65 21.30
CA THR A 458 -25.70 -5.59 22.07
C THR A 458 -24.23 -5.58 21.75
N TYR A 459 -23.72 -4.42 21.34
CA TYR A 459 -22.31 -4.21 21.04
C TYR A 459 -21.59 -3.64 22.27
N PRO A 460 -20.27 -3.90 22.41
CA PRO A 460 -19.48 -3.27 23.47
C PRO A 460 -19.60 -1.76 23.43
N THR A 461 -19.77 -1.15 24.59
CA THR A 461 -19.74 0.30 24.76
C THR A 461 -18.32 0.82 24.69
N LYS A 462 -18.14 2.14 24.51
CA LYS A 462 -16.82 2.79 24.59
C LYS A 462 -16.14 2.52 25.92
N ASP A 463 -16.88 2.59 27.03
CA ASP A 463 -16.32 2.39 28.37
C ASP A 463 -15.85 0.94 28.58
N GLU A 464 -16.59 -0.03 28.08
CA GLU A 464 -16.18 -1.45 28.10
C GLU A 464 -14.92 -1.69 27.28
N ILE A 465 -14.79 -1.06 26.10
CA ILE A 465 -13.59 -1.15 25.27
C ILE A 465 -12.40 -0.49 25.98
N ILE A 466 -12.59 0.69 26.58
CA ILE A 466 -11.56 1.35 27.40
C ILE A 466 -11.13 0.44 28.55
N ALA A 467 -12.08 -0.18 29.23
CA ALA A 467 -11.78 -1.11 30.33
C ALA A 467 -10.98 -2.32 29.83
N MET A 468 -11.30 -2.91 28.67
CA MET A 468 -10.55 -4.00 28.06
C MET A 468 -9.10 -3.58 27.74
N LEU A 469 -8.92 -2.40 27.12
CA LEU A 469 -7.59 -1.89 26.78
C LEU A 469 -6.74 -1.61 28.02
N LYS A 470 -7.31 -0.91 29.03
CA LYS A 470 -6.62 -0.60 30.29
C LYS A 470 -6.34 -1.86 31.13
N GLY A 471 -7.26 -2.83 31.12
CA GLY A 471 -7.13 -4.11 31.80
C GLY A 471 -6.18 -5.10 31.15
N MET A 472 -5.66 -4.82 29.95
CA MET A 472 -4.79 -5.75 29.23
C MET A 472 -3.59 -6.19 30.03
N LYS A 473 -2.96 -5.30 30.79
CA LYS A 473 -1.82 -5.61 31.65
C LYS A 473 -2.13 -6.57 32.82
N GLU A 474 -3.39 -6.62 33.23
CA GLU A 474 -3.83 -7.45 34.37
C GLU A 474 -4.31 -8.82 33.91
N LEU A 475 -4.39 -9.03 32.58
CA LEU A 475 -4.73 -10.32 32.02
C LEU A 475 -3.75 -11.39 32.51
N LYS A 476 -4.30 -12.49 33.01
CA LYS A 476 -3.49 -13.68 33.30
C LYS A 476 -3.19 -14.39 31.99
N VAL A 477 -1.94 -14.37 31.60
CA VAL A 477 -1.46 -15.03 30.39
C VAL A 477 -0.27 -15.93 30.75
N ASP A 478 -0.39 -17.21 30.44
CA ASP A 478 0.71 -18.15 30.53
C ASP A 478 1.61 -18.04 29.29
N PRO A 479 2.89 -18.41 29.37
CA PRO A 479 3.73 -18.54 28.19
C PRO A 479 3.08 -19.42 27.13
N TYR A 480 3.28 -19.07 25.87
CA TYR A 480 2.79 -19.90 24.77
C TYR A 480 3.54 -21.23 24.77
N VAL A 481 2.78 -22.32 24.62
CA VAL A 481 3.33 -23.67 24.48
C VAL A 481 3.18 -24.11 23.03
N ASP A 482 4.30 -24.17 22.33
CA ASP A 482 4.37 -24.61 20.95
C ASP A 482 4.16 -26.13 20.86
N LYS A 483 3.13 -26.57 20.18
CA LYS A 483 2.79 -27.99 20.00
C LYS A 483 3.52 -28.57 18.78
N VAL A 484 4.84 -28.59 18.84
CA VAL A 484 5.65 -29.19 17.77
C VAL A 484 5.71 -30.70 17.98
N SER A 485 5.32 -31.48 17.00
CA SER A 485 5.60 -32.92 16.95
C SER A 485 6.94 -33.12 16.22
N ASN A 486 7.89 -33.77 16.88
CA ASN A 486 9.13 -34.23 16.27
C ASN A 486 8.99 -35.61 15.60
N GLU A 487 7.78 -36.17 15.61
CA GLU A 487 7.52 -37.44 14.94
C GLU A 487 7.55 -37.22 13.42
N PRO A 488 8.18 -38.12 12.67
CA PRO A 488 8.13 -38.07 11.21
C PRO A 488 6.70 -38.19 10.72
N LEU A 489 6.34 -37.48 9.65
CA LEU A 489 5.03 -37.50 9.02
C LEU A 489 4.56 -38.93 8.63
N MET A 490 5.51 -39.82 8.41
CA MET A 490 5.26 -41.23 8.15
C MET A 490 6.18 -42.06 9.03
N LYS A 491 5.64 -43.10 9.70
CA LYS A 491 6.43 -44.04 10.49
C LYS A 491 7.42 -44.83 9.65
N GLU A 492 7.07 -45.08 8.38
CA GLU A 492 7.91 -45.75 7.40
C GLU A 492 7.88 -44.92 6.11
N ILE A 493 9.05 -44.64 5.56
CA ILE A 493 9.16 -44.00 4.24
C ILE A 493 8.75 -45.05 3.22
N PRO A 494 7.74 -44.80 2.36
CA PRO A 494 7.37 -45.74 1.31
C PRO A 494 8.59 -46.01 0.42
N GLN A 495 8.91 -47.27 0.16
CA GLN A 495 9.93 -47.60 -0.83
C GLN A 495 9.43 -47.12 -2.19
N GLY A 496 10.29 -46.35 -2.87
CA GLY A 496 10.00 -45.91 -4.25
C GLY A 496 9.69 -47.09 -5.16
N GLY A 497 8.61 -47.01 -5.92
CA GLY A 497 8.33 -47.99 -6.97
C GLY A 497 9.38 -47.95 -8.07
N THR A 498 9.64 -49.09 -8.73
CA THR A 498 10.46 -49.11 -9.94
C THR A 498 9.64 -48.58 -11.10
N ILE A 499 10.17 -47.62 -11.84
CA ILE A 499 9.55 -47.18 -13.11
C ILE A 499 9.64 -48.33 -14.09
N VAL A 500 8.51 -48.95 -14.38
CA VAL A 500 8.45 -50.10 -15.28
C VAL A 500 8.20 -49.73 -16.75
N ALA A 501 7.72 -48.51 -17.01
CA ALA A 501 7.57 -47.93 -18.35
C ALA A 501 7.46 -46.43 -18.31
N GLU A 502 8.14 -45.74 -19.21
CA GLU A 502 7.95 -44.31 -19.47
C GLU A 502 7.34 -44.13 -20.87
N LYS A 503 6.32 -43.29 -20.98
CA LYS A 503 5.77 -42.88 -22.26
C LYS A 503 5.84 -41.37 -22.37
N HIS A 504 6.73 -40.93 -23.27
CA HIS A 504 6.79 -39.52 -23.61
C HIS A 504 5.69 -39.21 -24.64
N ASN A 505 4.71 -38.44 -24.22
CA ASN A 505 3.73 -37.82 -25.12
C ASN A 505 4.21 -36.41 -25.43
N ALA A 506 4.35 -36.08 -26.72
CA ALA A 506 4.54 -34.71 -27.13
C ALA A 506 3.29 -33.92 -26.74
N ILE A 507 3.43 -32.90 -25.89
CA ILE A 507 2.38 -31.95 -25.56
C ILE A 507 2.44 -30.90 -26.68
N TYR A 508 1.37 -30.78 -27.48
CA TYR A 508 1.21 -29.80 -28.54
C TYR A 508 0.79 -28.45 -27.93
#